data_3f5d61d4c8418d0a4020ac36d33478ff
#
_entry.id   3f5d61d4c8418d0a4020ac36d33478ff
#
_cell.length_a   1.000
_cell.length_b   1.000
_cell.length_c   1.000
_cell.angle_alpha   90.00
_cell.angle_beta   90.00
_cell.angle_gamma   90.00
#
_symmetry.space_group_name_H-M   'P 1'
#
loop_
_entity.id
_entity.type
_entity.pdbx_description
1 polymer ?
#
loop_
_entity_poly.entity_id
_entity_poly.type
_entity_poly.pdbx_seq_one_letter_code
_entity_poly.pdbx_strand_id
1 'polypeptide(L)'
;MIEIPPPAPGLPEPPLLARIRRGVIGDDQVMEGPYGRRRVTYADYTASGRALDFLEDVIRDEVLPRYANTHTESSGTGLQTTRLREDARRIIKECVNGDDSTAVIFAGSGTTGAINKLIGILNLRIPADLDDRYGFSAQSPAEERPVVFI
;
A
#
# COMPACT_ATOMS: atom_id res chain seq x y z
N MET A 1 3.07 -19.65 6.83
CA MET A 1 4.00 -19.21 5.78
C MET A 1 3.88 -20.22 4.65
N ILE A 2 3.30 -19.83 3.52
CA ILE A 2 3.21 -20.70 2.35
C ILE A 2 4.60 -20.64 1.71
N GLU A 3 5.38 -21.69 1.87
CA GLU A 3 6.64 -21.86 1.16
C GLU A 3 6.31 -22.09 -0.32
N ILE A 4 6.58 -21.09 -1.17
CA ILE A 4 6.51 -21.29 -2.62
C ILE A 4 7.78 -22.05 -2.99
N PRO A 5 7.70 -23.32 -3.40
CA PRO A 5 8.88 -24.07 -3.78
C PRO A 5 9.53 -23.38 -4.99
N PRO A 6 10.86 -23.42 -5.11
CA PRO A 6 11.55 -22.92 -6.29
C PRO A 6 11.02 -23.66 -7.53
N PRO A 7 10.93 -22.97 -8.69
CA PRO A 7 10.49 -23.63 -9.91
C PRO A 7 11.36 -24.85 -10.17
N ALA A 8 10.73 -25.96 -10.53
CA ALA A 8 11.44 -27.19 -10.86
C ALA A 8 12.47 -26.91 -11.95
N PRO A 9 13.70 -27.44 -11.85
CA PRO A 9 14.73 -27.19 -12.84
C PRO A 9 14.24 -27.71 -14.22
N GLY A 10 14.20 -26.78 -15.20
CA GLY A 10 13.84 -27.09 -16.58
C GLY A 10 12.47 -26.60 -17.05
N LEU A 11 11.60 -26.05 -16.19
CA LEU A 11 10.39 -25.40 -16.64
C LEU A 11 10.70 -23.96 -17.08
N PRO A 12 10.12 -23.49 -18.22
CA PRO A 12 10.30 -22.12 -18.65
C PRO A 12 9.69 -21.17 -17.61
N GLU A 13 10.41 -20.09 -17.33
CA GLU A 13 9.91 -19.04 -16.40
C GLU A 13 8.57 -18.49 -16.92
N PRO A 14 7.55 -18.37 -16.05
CA PRO A 14 6.29 -17.75 -16.44
C PRO A 14 6.50 -16.36 -17.02
N PRO A 15 5.85 -15.99 -18.14
CA PRO A 15 6.09 -14.73 -18.84
C PRO A 15 5.94 -13.49 -17.96
N LEU A 16 5.03 -13.53 -16.99
CA LEU A 16 4.83 -12.44 -16.04
C LEU A 16 6.05 -12.26 -15.11
N LEU A 17 6.61 -13.35 -14.59
CA LEU A 17 7.80 -13.28 -13.73
C LEU A 17 9.01 -12.77 -14.51
N ALA A 18 9.17 -13.23 -15.74
CA ALA A 18 10.22 -12.73 -16.62
C ALA A 18 10.07 -11.24 -16.93
N ARG A 19 8.82 -10.76 -17.12
CA ARG A 19 8.52 -9.33 -17.31
C ARG A 19 8.83 -8.52 -16.05
N ILE A 20 8.40 -8.98 -14.89
CA ILE A 20 8.68 -8.31 -13.60
C ILE A 20 10.18 -8.18 -13.38
N ARG A 21 10.94 -9.28 -13.53
CA ARG A 21 12.40 -9.25 -13.31
C ARG A 21 13.11 -8.27 -14.22
N ARG A 22 12.73 -8.21 -15.48
CA ARG A 22 13.33 -7.26 -16.44
C ARG A 22 12.92 -5.82 -16.18
N GLY A 23 11.71 -5.63 -15.64
CA GLY A 23 11.14 -4.31 -15.41
C GLY A 23 11.55 -3.65 -14.10
N VAL A 24 12.32 -4.31 -13.23
CA VAL A 24 12.74 -3.72 -11.95
C VAL A 24 13.66 -2.53 -12.20
N ILE A 25 13.20 -1.33 -11.87
CA ILE A 25 13.98 -0.10 -12.03
C ILE A 25 15.14 -0.09 -11.03
N GLY A 26 16.35 0.08 -11.55
CA GLY A 26 17.57 0.17 -10.76
C GLY A 26 18.17 -1.18 -10.34
N ASP A 27 17.78 -2.29 -10.98
CA ASP A 27 18.39 -3.60 -10.73
C ASP A 27 19.87 -3.66 -11.12
N ASP A 28 20.29 -2.83 -12.09
CA ASP A 28 21.66 -2.72 -12.61
C ASP A 28 22.52 -1.65 -11.92
N GLN A 29 21.98 -0.99 -10.91
CA GLN A 29 22.67 0.12 -10.25
C GLN A 29 23.96 -0.33 -9.56
N VAL A 30 24.99 0.50 -9.68
CA VAL A 30 26.29 0.31 -9.05
C VAL A 30 26.53 1.46 -8.05
N MET A 31 26.90 1.10 -6.84
CA MET A 31 27.26 2.08 -5.79
C MET A 31 28.71 1.92 -5.36
N GLU A 32 29.33 3.04 -4.96
CA GLU A 32 30.64 3.06 -4.32
C GLU A 32 30.47 2.70 -2.84
N GLY A 33 31.30 1.81 -2.34
CA GLY A 33 31.30 1.38 -0.96
C GLY A 33 32.71 1.17 -0.41
N PRO A 34 32.86 0.78 0.86
CA PRO A 34 34.18 0.55 1.49
C PRO A 34 35.05 -0.49 0.75
N TYR A 35 34.44 -1.33 -0.05
CA TYR A 35 35.08 -2.41 -0.82
C TYR A 35 35.11 -2.12 -2.33
N GLY A 36 35.01 -0.84 -2.72
CA GLY A 36 34.96 -0.38 -4.10
C GLY A 36 33.54 -0.45 -4.71
N ARG A 37 33.48 -0.26 -6.04
CA ARG A 37 32.23 -0.24 -6.80
C ARG A 37 31.62 -1.64 -6.91
N ARG A 38 30.37 -1.77 -6.50
CA ARG A 38 29.64 -3.05 -6.58
C ARG A 38 28.20 -2.84 -7.02
N ARG A 39 27.65 -3.82 -7.73
CA ARG A 39 26.22 -3.84 -8.03
C ARG A 39 25.42 -3.88 -6.74
N VAL A 40 24.36 -3.08 -6.68
CA VAL A 40 23.44 -3.07 -5.55
C VAL A 40 22.63 -4.37 -5.55
N THR A 41 22.69 -5.11 -4.45
CA THR A 41 21.77 -6.22 -4.19
C THR A 41 20.69 -5.71 -3.27
N TYR A 42 19.50 -5.50 -3.81
CA TYR A 42 18.34 -5.08 -3.01
C TYR A 42 17.56 -6.34 -2.56
N ALA A 43 17.51 -6.58 -1.27
CA ALA A 43 16.89 -7.75 -0.67
C ALA A 43 15.86 -7.40 0.42
N ASP A 44 15.46 -6.12 0.52
CA ASP A 44 14.57 -5.62 1.58
C ASP A 44 13.17 -5.31 1.05
N TYR A 45 12.60 -6.21 0.27
CA TYR A 45 11.24 -6.05 -0.28
C TYR A 45 10.15 -6.04 0.79
N THR A 46 10.44 -6.56 1.98
CA THR A 46 9.54 -6.49 3.13
C THR A 46 9.31 -5.04 3.58
N ALA A 47 10.35 -4.23 3.56
CA ALA A 47 10.26 -2.82 3.92
C ALA A 47 9.73 -1.97 2.77
N SER A 48 10.18 -2.22 1.53
CA SER A 48 9.81 -1.42 0.36
C SER A 48 9.96 -2.21 -0.93
N GLY A 49 8.95 -2.21 -1.78
CA GLY A 49 9.04 -2.72 -3.14
C GLY A 49 9.89 -1.83 -4.05
N ARG A 50 10.31 -2.39 -5.19
CA ARG A 50 10.96 -1.63 -6.27
C ARG A 50 9.91 -1.27 -7.32
N ALA A 51 10.07 -0.11 -7.94
CA ALA A 51 9.25 0.30 -9.06
C ALA A 51 9.52 -0.57 -10.30
N LEU A 52 8.51 -0.71 -11.15
CA LEU A 52 8.57 -1.46 -12.41
C LEU A 52 8.36 -0.51 -13.58
N ASP A 53 9.25 -0.55 -14.57
CA ASP A 53 9.25 0.32 -15.74
C ASP A 53 7.88 0.37 -16.44
N PHE A 54 7.30 -0.79 -16.72
CA PHE A 54 6.02 -0.87 -17.42
C PHE A 54 4.82 -0.32 -16.61
N LEU A 55 4.91 -0.23 -15.28
CA LEU A 55 3.89 0.41 -14.45
C LEU A 55 4.08 1.93 -14.45
N GLU A 56 5.33 2.40 -14.33
CA GLU A 56 5.64 3.82 -14.42
C GLU A 56 5.31 4.39 -15.81
N ASP A 57 5.53 3.62 -16.88
CA ASP A 57 5.15 3.99 -18.24
C ASP A 57 3.63 4.16 -18.38
N VAL A 58 2.81 3.25 -17.85
CA VAL A 58 1.35 3.39 -17.84
C VAL A 58 0.92 4.63 -17.06
N ILE A 59 1.54 4.89 -15.91
CA ILE A 59 1.24 6.09 -15.13
C ILE A 59 1.57 7.35 -15.93
N ARG A 60 2.77 7.41 -16.49
CA ARG A 60 3.25 8.57 -17.24
C ARG A 60 2.45 8.84 -18.52
N ASP A 61 2.18 7.79 -19.30
CA ASP A 61 1.71 7.95 -20.68
C ASP A 61 0.17 7.85 -20.78
N GLU A 62 -0.49 7.17 -19.85
CA GLU A 62 -1.93 6.95 -19.89
C GLU A 62 -2.70 7.70 -18.78
N VAL A 63 -2.15 7.74 -17.57
CA VAL A 63 -2.85 8.33 -16.40
C VAL A 63 -2.59 9.83 -16.31
N LEU A 64 -1.31 10.25 -16.25
CA LEU A 64 -0.93 11.64 -16.00
C LEU A 64 -1.44 12.63 -17.04
N PRO A 65 -1.50 12.35 -18.34
CA PRO A 65 -2.00 13.31 -19.33
C PRO A 65 -3.44 13.74 -19.11
N ARG A 66 -4.23 12.95 -18.40
CA ARG A 66 -5.65 13.20 -18.11
C ARG A 66 -5.96 13.19 -16.62
N TYR A 67 -4.93 13.29 -15.77
CA TYR A 67 -5.10 13.31 -14.33
C TYR A 67 -5.82 14.56 -13.86
N ALA A 68 -6.80 14.40 -12.99
CA ALA A 68 -7.48 15.49 -12.30
C ALA A 68 -7.99 14.99 -10.92
N ASN A 69 -8.56 15.91 -10.14
CA ASN A 69 -9.18 15.54 -8.86
C ASN A 69 -10.29 14.52 -9.04
N THR A 70 -10.42 13.64 -8.06
CA THR A 70 -11.54 12.70 -7.94
C THR A 70 -12.84 13.42 -7.55
N HIS A 71 -13.94 12.67 -7.44
CA HIS A 71 -15.27 13.16 -7.01
C HIS A 71 -15.96 14.09 -8.00
N THR A 72 -15.59 14.05 -9.27
CA THR A 72 -16.32 14.73 -10.33
C THR A 72 -16.53 13.78 -11.53
N GLU A 73 -17.76 13.75 -12.01
CA GLU A 73 -18.14 13.01 -13.21
C GLU A 73 -18.45 13.93 -14.39
N SER A 74 -18.47 15.23 -14.15
CA SER A 74 -18.78 16.25 -15.15
C SER A 74 -17.64 16.52 -16.14
N SER A 75 -16.40 16.14 -15.80
CA SER A 75 -15.25 16.25 -16.69
C SER A 75 -14.68 14.88 -16.99
N GLY A 76 -14.22 14.65 -18.24
CA GLY A 76 -13.61 13.38 -18.64
C GLY A 76 -12.36 13.03 -17.86
N THR A 77 -11.57 14.03 -17.46
CA THR A 77 -10.35 13.86 -16.65
C THR A 77 -10.67 13.44 -15.21
N GLY A 78 -11.61 14.13 -14.54
CA GLY A 78 -12.03 13.78 -13.20
C GLY A 78 -12.73 12.43 -13.16
N LEU A 79 -13.55 12.11 -14.16
CA LEU A 79 -14.20 10.80 -14.31
C LEU A 79 -13.18 9.67 -14.46
N GLN A 80 -12.12 9.85 -15.25
CA GLN A 80 -11.03 8.87 -15.38
C GLN A 80 -10.39 8.59 -14.01
N THR A 81 -9.97 9.62 -13.28
CA THR A 81 -9.30 9.46 -11.99
C THR A 81 -10.23 8.80 -10.97
N THR A 82 -11.51 9.18 -10.97
CA THR A 82 -12.53 8.55 -10.12
C THR A 82 -12.68 7.05 -10.42
N ARG A 83 -12.80 6.68 -11.69
CA ARG A 83 -12.92 5.27 -12.11
C ARG A 83 -11.70 4.45 -11.74
N LEU A 84 -10.49 4.93 -12.01
CA LEU A 84 -9.24 4.25 -11.62
C LEU A 84 -9.20 3.99 -10.12
N ARG A 85 -9.62 4.96 -9.30
CA ARG A 85 -9.67 4.81 -7.85
C ARG A 85 -10.70 3.77 -7.39
N GLU A 86 -11.89 3.78 -7.97
CA GLU A 86 -12.95 2.83 -7.59
C GLU A 86 -12.63 1.42 -8.10
N ASP A 87 -12.05 1.27 -9.29
CA ASP A 87 -11.56 -0.02 -9.78
C ASP A 87 -10.46 -0.58 -8.88
N ALA A 88 -9.52 0.26 -8.43
CA ALA A 88 -8.49 -0.16 -7.48
C ALA A 88 -9.09 -0.67 -6.16
N ARG A 89 -10.12 0.02 -5.63
CA ARG A 89 -10.84 -0.45 -4.42
C ARG A 89 -11.49 -1.80 -4.63
N ARG A 90 -12.19 -1.97 -5.73
CA ARG A 90 -12.86 -3.22 -6.08
C ARG A 90 -11.86 -4.37 -6.18
N ILE A 91 -10.77 -4.18 -6.94
CA ILE A 91 -9.73 -5.20 -7.13
C ILE A 91 -9.08 -5.58 -5.79
N ILE A 92 -8.70 -4.60 -4.96
CA ILE A 92 -8.12 -4.86 -3.63
C ILE A 92 -9.10 -5.63 -2.76
N LYS A 93 -10.38 -5.22 -2.72
CA LYS A 93 -11.42 -5.90 -1.96
C LYS A 93 -11.56 -7.38 -2.37
N GLU A 94 -11.59 -7.66 -3.67
CA GLU A 94 -11.64 -9.01 -4.21
C GLU A 94 -10.37 -9.82 -3.83
N CYS A 95 -9.19 -9.23 -3.96
CA CYS A 95 -7.92 -9.89 -3.63
C CYS A 95 -7.78 -10.30 -2.16
N VAL A 96 -8.45 -9.59 -1.24
CA VAL A 96 -8.47 -9.93 0.19
C VAL A 96 -9.71 -10.73 0.60
N ASN A 97 -10.47 -11.25 -0.36
CA ASN A 97 -11.74 -11.96 -0.14
C ASN A 97 -12.78 -11.14 0.65
N GLY A 98 -12.77 -9.82 0.47
CA GLY A 98 -13.74 -8.92 1.09
C GLY A 98 -15.13 -9.04 0.45
N ASP A 99 -16.16 -8.93 1.27
CA ASP A 99 -17.57 -8.95 0.90
C ASP A 99 -18.20 -7.54 0.91
N ASP A 100 -19.52 -7.45 0.86
CA ASP A 100 -20.24 -6.17 0.85
C ASP A 100 -20.12 -5.38 2.15
N SER A 101 -19.74 -6.03 3.26
CA SER A 101 -19.46 -5.38 4.54
C SER A 101 -18.04 -4.80 4.61
N THR A 102 -17.15 -5.15 3.67
CA THR A 102 -15.75 -4.76 3.65
C THR A 102 -15.57 -3.39 2.99
N ALA A 103 -14.98 -2.44 3.73
CA ALA A 103 -14.60 -1.14 3.21
C ALA A 103 -13.09 -1.05 2.93
N VAL A 104 -12.72 -0.65 1.73
CA VAL A 104 -11.32 -0.32 1.37
C VAL A 104 -11.13 1.19 1.47
N ILE A 105 -10.26 1.62 2.37
CA ILE A 105 -9.98 3.04 2.63
C ILE A 105 -8.52 3.34 2.29
N PHE A 106 -8.29 4.15 1.26
CA PHE A 106 -6.96 4.66 0.98
C PHE A 106 -6.59 5.73 2.00
N ALA A 107 -5.53 5.48 2.77
CA ALA A 107 -4.97 6.41 3.72
C ALA A 107 -3.58 6.85 3.27
N GLY A 108 -3.28 8.14 3.37
CA GLY A 108 -1.96 8.68 3.02
C GLY A 108 -0.88 8.33 4.05
N SER A 109 0.38 8.65 3.71
CA SER A 109 1.56 8.49 4.57
C SER A 109 1.90 7.04 4.97
N GLY A 110 1.56 6.06 4.12
CA GLY A 110 1.91 4.65 4.33
C GLY A 110 1.20 3.99 5.51
N THR A 111 1.78 2.90 6.02
CA THR A 111 1.20 2.07 7.08
C THR A 111 0.90 2.84 8.36
N THR A 112 1.80 3.73 8.79
CA THR A 112 1.60 4.55 9.99
C THR A 112 0.34 5.41 9.89
N GLY A 113 0.11 6.05 8.74
CA GLY A 113 -1.10 6.83 8.50
C GLY A 113 -2.36 5.96 8.50
N ALA A 114 -2.29 4.77 7.92
CA ALA A 114 -3.41 3.82 7.89
C ALA A 114 -3.76 3.32 9.30
N ILE A 115 -2.77 2.95 10.13
CA ILE A 115 -2.97 2.53 11.52
C ILE A 115 -3.59 3.66 12.35
N ASN A 116 -3.06 4.88 12.25
CA ASN A 116 -3.65 6.03 12.96
C ASN A 116 -5.10 6.29 12.54
N LYS A 117 -5.41 6.13 11.26
CA LYS A 117 -6.79 6.23 10.76
C LYS A 117 -7.69 5.16 11.37
N LEU A 118 -7.20 3.92 11.42
CA LEU A 118 -7.92 2.78 12.02
C LEU A 118 -8.20 3.00 13.51
N ILE A 119 -7.19 3.45 14.28
CA ILE A 119 -7.36 3.79 15.70
C ILE A 119 -8.48 4.82 15.89
N GLY A 120 -8.52 5.84 15.02
CA GLY A 120 -9.58 6.84 15.05
C GLY A 120 -10.97 6.28 14.69
N ILE A 121 -11.06 5.40 13.69
CA ILE A 121 -12.33 4.76 13.28
C ILE A 121 -12.88 3.87 14.39
N LEU A 122 -12.00 3.12 15.06
CA LEU A 122 -12.36 2.20 16.14
C LEU A 122 -12.57 2.90 17.49
N ASN A 123 -12.34 4.22 17.56
CA ASN A 123 -12.43 5.00 18.81
C ASN A 123 -11.56 4.44 19.95
N LEU A 124 -10.37 3.94 19.62
CA LEU A 124 -9.48 3.31 20.62
C LEU A 124 -8.65 4.32 21.41
N ARG A 125 -8.76 5.61 21.09
CA ARG A 125 -7.94 6.66 21.71
C ARG A 125 -8.77 7.83 22.16
N ILE A 126 -8.62 8.21 23.42
CA ILE A 126 -9.07 9.49 23.94
C ILE A 126 -7.95 10.52 23.70
N PRO A 127 -8.20 11.66 23.03
CA PRO A 127 -7.22 12.73 22.93
C PRO A 127 -6.76 13.21 24.30
N ALA A 128 -5.45 13.37 24.50
CA ALA A 128 -4.87 13.67 25.81
C ALA A 128 -5.39 14.98 26.39
N ASP A 129 -5.51 16.02 25.56
CA ASP A 129 -6.03 17.32 25.95
C ASP A 129 -7.51 17.30 26.42
N LEU A 130 -8.29 16.40 25.85
CA LEU A 130 -9.67 16.18 26.30
C LEU A 130 -9.73 15.35 27.57
N ASP A 131 -8.84 14.37 27.71
CA ASP A 131 -8.74 13.57 28.92
C ASP A 131 -8.28 14.40 30.12
N ASP A 132 -7.26 15.22 29.93
CA ASP A 132 -6.76 16.18 30.94
C ASP A 132 -7.84 17.16 31.40
N ARG A 133 -8.72 17.60 30.46
CA ARG A 133 -9.79 18.57 30.77
C ARG A 133 -11.03 17.96 31.39
N TYR A 134 -11.41 16.77 30.95
CA TYR A 134 -12.71 16.17 31.26
C TYR A 134 -12.61 14.84 32.03
N GLY A 135 -11.42 14.27 32.19
CA GLY A 135 -11.18 13.02 32.93
C GLY A 135 -11.90 11.81 32.35
N PHE A 136 -11.98 11.67 31.03
CA PHE A 136 -12.72 10.59 30.38
C PHE A 136 -12.13 9.21 30.69
N SER A 137 -10.80 9.08 30.77
CA SER A 137 -10.14 7.80 31.08
C SER A 137 -10.44 7.35 32.52
N ALA A 138 -10.60 8.26 33.46
CA ALA A 138 -10.98 7.95 34.83
C ALA A 138 -12.45 7.49 34.96
N GLN A 139 -13.29 7.87 34.01
CA GLN A 139 -14.72 7.50 33.95
C GLN A 139 -14.96 6.18 33.23
N SER A 140 -13.94 5.64 32.55
CA SER A 140 -14.03 4.37 31.81
C SER A 140 -13.51 3.23 32.68
N PRO A 141 -14.36 2.31 33.17
CA PRO A 141 -13.92 1.13 33.92
C PRO A 141 -12.87 0.33 33.16
N ALA A 142 -11.90 -0.25 33.84
CA ALA A 142 -10.80 -0.98 33.20
C ALA A 142 -11.30 -2.19 32.40
N GLU A 143 -12.38 -2.83 32.85
CA GLU A 143 -13.03 -3.98 32.21
C GLU A 143 -13.76 -3.62 30.90
N GLU A 144 -14.11 -2.35 30.69
CA GLU A 144 -14.76 -1.87 29.49
C GLU A 144 -13.78 -1.32 28.44
N ARG A 145 -12.49 -1.25 28.79
CA ARG A 145 -11.47 -0.73 27.88
C ARG A 145 -11.12 -1.75 26.81
N PRO A 146 -11.03 -1.35 25.54
CA PRO A 146 -10.61 -2.24 24.47
C PRO A 146 -9.18 -2.73 24.72
N VAL A 147 -8.93 -4.02 24.47
CA VAL A 147 -7.62 -4.65 24.55
C VAL A 147 -7.09 -4.85 23.14
N VAL A 148 -5.89 -4.36 22.89
CA VAL A 148 -5.19 -4.54 21.60
C VAL A 148 -4.01 -5.48 21.84
N PHE A 149 -3.98 -6.60 21.15
CA PHE A 149 -2.85 -7.53 21.13
C PHE A 149 -1.93 -7.16 19.96
N ILE A 150 -0.64 -7.04 20.21
CA ILE A 150 0.42 -6.72 19.22
C ILE A 150 1.51 -7.78 19.25
#